data_e31591e4db52a28c525276f9e4831120
#
_entry.id   e31591e4db52a28c525276f9e4831120
#
_cell.length_a   1.000
_cell.length_b   1.000
_cell.length_c   1.000
_cell.angle_alpha   90.00
_cell.angle_beta   90.00
_cell.angle_gamma   90.00
#
_symmetry.space_group_name_H-M   'P 1'
#
loop_
_entity.id
_entity.type
_entity.pdbx_description
1 polymer ?
#
loop_
_entity_poly.entity_id
_entity_poly.type
_entity_poly.pdbx_seq_one_letter_code
_entity_poly.pdbx_strand_id
1 'polypeptide(L)'
;TVSGSDSHRSELTDNLEARGAEVYIGQKAENIQDGIDVVVYTAAIHPDNPEFQEVKRRGIPMLTRAELLGEMMRNYKNAIAIAGTHGKTTTTSMVTEIFLQAKNDPTISVGGILPAIGGNIRVGGPEFFVTEACEYTNSFLSFYPTMAVILNIEEDHLDFFKDLADIRHSFKLFAERVPAQGAIVINGDIENYQEIIEAAKGKVITFGHSRGNDYSAGDIQYDDYAHPSFDLYIG
;
A
#
# COMPACT_ATOMS: atom_id res chain seq x y z
N THR A 1 8.01 -8.37 22.60
CA THR A 1 7.67 -7.02 23.12
C THR A 1 7.84 -6.04 21.98
N VAL A 2 6.97 -5.02 21.91
CA VAL A 2 7.05 -3.93 20.93
C VAL A 2 7.22 -2.64 21.71
N SER A 3 8.17 -1.81 21.30
CA SER A 3 8.33 -0.44 21.78
C SER A 3 8.41 0.52 20.61
N GLY A 4 8.15 1.78 20.84
CA GLY A 4 8.25 2.80 19.81
C GLY A 4 8.22 4.22 20.37
N SER A 5 8.46 5.20 19.52
CA SER A 5 8.42 6.61 19.91
C SER A 5 7.55 7.43 18.97
N ASP A 6 6.95 8.47 19.50
CA ASP A 6 6.27 9.51 18.75
C ASP A 6 6.67 10.89 19.31
N SER A 7 6.63 11.91 18.48
CA SER A 7 6.91 13.29 18.92
C SER A 7 5.83 13.82 19.86
N HIS A 8 4.60 13.35 19.73
CA HIS A 8 3.44 13.83 20.48
C HIS A 8 2.56 12.68 20.96
N ARG A 9 1.94 12.87 22.12
CA ARG A 9 0.91 11.95 22.61
C ARG A 9 -0.38 12.12 21.80
N SER A 10 -1.02 11.02 21.47
CA SER A 10 -2.27 10.97 20.70
C SER A 10 -3.12 9.77 21.12
N GLU A 11 -4.37 9.75 20.69
CA GLU A 11 -5.24 8.59 20.88
C GLU A 11 -4.62 7.30 20.29
N LEU A 12 -3.86 7.43 19.20
CA LEU A 12 -3.16 6.30 18.59
C LEU A 12 -2.09 5.74 19.52
N THR A 13 -1.27 6.60 20.14
CA THR A 13 -0.24 6.17 21.09
C THR A 13 -0.88 5.54 22.33
N ASP A 14 -1.98 6.08 22.84
CA ASP A 14 -2.72 5.52 23.98
C ASP A 14 -3.29 4.14 23.64
N ASN A 15 -3.82 3.95 22.43
CA ASN A 15 -4.30 2.65 21.96
C ASN A 15 -3.18 1.62 21.80
N LEU A 16 -1.98 2.03 21.41
CA LEU A 16 -0.83 1.13 21.34
C LEU A 16 -0.37 0.69 22.74
N GLU A 17 -0.31 1.62 23.70
CA GLU A 17 -0.01 1.29 25.11
C GLU A 17 -1.06 0.34 25.70
N ALA A 18 -2.35 0.57 25.43
CA ALA A 18 -3.44 -0.31 25.87
C ALA A 18 -3.33 -1.73 25.30
N ARG A 19 -2.64 -1.90 24.16
CA ARG A 19 -2.34 -3.20 23.55
C ARG A 19 -1.01 -3.80 24.01
N GLY A 20 -0.33 -3.16 24.95
CA GLY A 20 0.92 -3.64 25.55
C GLY A 20 2.20 -3.21 24.88
N ALA A 21 2.15 -2.22 23.97
CA ALA A 21 3.34 -1.58 23.47
C ALA A 21 3.90 -0.59 24.50
N GLU A 22 5.22 -0.46 24.57
CA GLU A 22 5.88 0.59 25.32
C GLU A 22 6.09 1.81 24.43
N VAL A 23 5.47 2.95 24.77
CA VAL A 23 5.50 4.16 23.94
C VAL A 23 6.24 5.29 24.63
N TYR A 24 7.29 5.78 23.99
CA TYR A 24 8.07 6.93 24.43
C TYR A 24 7.57 8.21 23.73
N ILE A 25 7.37 9.27 24.47
CA ILE A 25 7.04 10.59 23.90
C ILE A 25 8.31 11.43 23.83
N GLY A 26 8.59 11.88 22.60
CA GLY A 26 9.86 12.52 22.25
C GLY A 26 10.92 11.51 21.85
N GLN A 27 11.72 11.91 20.86
CA GLN A 27 12.75 11.05 20.25
C GLN A 27 14.09 11.28 20.92
N LYS A 28 14.64 10.24 21.56
CA LYS A 28 15.89 10.30 22.33
C LYS A 28 16.66 9.00 22.14
N ALA A 29 17.99 9.08 22.16
CA ALA A 29 18.89 7.91 22.06
C ALA A 29 18.58 6.84 23.12
N GLU A 30 18.17 7.26 24.32
CA GLU A 30 17.85 6.40 25.47
C GLU A 30 16.60 5.54 25.24
N ASN A 31 15.74 5.88 24.29
CA ASN A 31 14.56 5.07 23.90
C ASN A 31 15.00 3.76 23.22
N ILE A 32 16.22 3.72 22.67
CA ILE A 32 16.78 2.51 22.07
C ILE A 32 17.34 1.62 23.20
N GLN A 33 16.46 0.74 23.70
CA GLN A 33 16.80 -0.17 24.78
C GLN A 33 17.67 -1.36 24.30
N ASP A 34 18.25 -2.10 25.24
CA ASP A 34 18.96 -3.34 24.92
C ASP A 34 17.98 -4.46 24.54
N GLY A 35 18.40 -5.35 23.65
CA GLY A 35 17.59 -6.50 23.22
C GLY A 35 16.59 -6.19 22.09
N ILE A 36 16.73 -5.05 21.43
CA ILE A 36 15.98 -4.76 20.20
C ILE A 36 16.55 -5.57 19.03
N ASP A 37 15.73 -6.40 18.40
CA ASP A 37 16.11 -7.24 17.25
C ASP A 37 16.09 -6.47 15.93
N VAL A 38 15.12 -5.56 15.76
CA VAL A 38 14.92 -4.78 14.53
C VAL A 38 14.22 -3.47 14.85
N VAL A 39 14.59 -2.41 14.15
CA VAL A 39 13.93 -1.10 14.22
C VAL A 39 13.24 -0.80 12.91
N VAL A 40 11.98 -0.38 12.99
CA VAL A 40 11.18 0.06 11.83
C VAL A 40 10.99 1.56 11.90
N TYR A 41 11.27 2.25 10.81
CA TYR A 41 11.14 3.70 10.74
C TYR A 41 10.37 4.15 9.51
N THR A 42 9.78 5.35 9.58
CA THR A 42 9.07 5.99 8.47
C THR A 42 9.99 6.91 7.68
N ALA A 43 9.59 7.25 6.45
CA ALA A 43 10.32 8.21 5.62
C ALA A 43 10.42 9.62 6.23
N ALA A 44 9.60 9.94 7.25
CA ALA A 44 9.64 11.20 7.97
C ALA A 44 10.82 11.31 8.96
N ILE A 45 11.51 10.22 9.26
CA ILE A 45 12.67 10.22 10.16
C ILE A 45 13.91 10.62 9.38
N HIS A 46 14.48 11.76 9.76
CA HIS A 46 15.70 12.28 9.18
C HIS A 46 16.98 11.61 9.77
N PRO A 47 18.09 11.59 9.02
CA PRO A 47 19.34 10.98 9.46
C PRO A 47 19.95 11.57 10.75
N ASP A 48 19.60 12.79 11.13
CA ASP A 48 20.03 13.47 12.35
C ASP A 48 19.18 13.15 13.58
N ASN A 49 18.12 12.36 13.42
CA ASN A 49 17.29 11.90 14.52
C ASN A 49 18.12 11.11 15.54
N PRO A 50 18.04 11.41 16.86
CA PRO A 50 18.90 10.78 17.87
C PRO A 50 18.67 9.27 17.99
N GLU A 51 17.44 8.77 17.83
CA GLU A 51 17.18 7.33 17.83
C GLU A 51 17.78 6.66 16.59
N PHE A 52 17.61 7.26 15.40
CA PHE A 52 18.18 6.76 14.16
C PHE A 52 19.72 6.66 14.24
N GLN A 53 20.36 7.67 14.81
CA GLN A 53 21.81 7.68 15.03
C GLN A 53 22.24 6.58 16.02
N GLU A 54 21.51 6.39 17.11
CA GLU A 54 21.80 5.38 18.11
C GLU A 54 21.64 3.95 17.56
N VAL A 55 20.57 3.71 16.79
CA VAL A 55 20.36 2.43 16.12
C VAL A 55 21.52 2.10 15.18
N LYS A 56 21.96 3.08 14.37
CA LYS A 56 23.14 2.93 13.51
C LYS A 56 24.41 2.66 14.30
N ARG A 57 24.64 3.41 15.39
CA ARG A 57 25.82 3.24 16.26
C ARG A 57 25.89 1.84 16.87
N ARG A 58 24.73 1.27 17.24
CA ARG A 58 24.64 -0.09 17.80
C ARG A 58 24.65 -1.19 16.74
N GLY A 59 24.48 -0.85 15.44
CA GLY A 59 24.40 -1.82 14.36
C GLY A 59 23.13 -2.68 14.41
N ILE A 60 22.03 -2.15 14.96
CA ILE A 60 20.74 -2.83 15.00
C ILE A 60 20.15 -2.85 13.59
N PRO A 61 19.63 -3.99 13.11
CA PRO A 61 18.93 -4.07 11.81
C PRO A 61 17.79 -3.06 11.70
N MET A 62 17.69 -2.40 10.55
CA MET A 62 16.68 -1.38 10.29
C MET A 62 15.86 -1.74 9.05
N LEU A 63 14.56 -1.52 9.12
CA LEU A 63 13.65 -1.62 7.99
C LEU A 63 12.85 -0.32 7.88
N THR A 64 12.61 0.11 6.68
CA THR A 64 11.55 1.09 6.42
C THR A 64 10.18 0.48 6.68
N ARG A 65 9.16 1.30 6.91
CA ARG A 65 7.76 0.82 7.01
C ARG A 65 7.34 0.03 5.77
N ALA A 66 7.78 0.44 4.58
CA ALA A 66 7.46 -0.25 3.33
C ALA A 66 8.12 -1.64 3.27
N GLU A 67 9.38 -1.77 3.67
CA GLU A 67 10.07 -3.06 3.72
C GLU A 67 9.39 -4.01 4.72
N LEU A 68 9.03 -3.53 5.91
CA LEU A 68 8.28 -4.35 6.88
C LEU A 68 6.95 -4.83 6.30
N LEU A 69 6.17 -3.94 5.68
CA LEU A 69 4.91 -4.32 5.05
C LEU A 69 5.11 -5.35 3.94
N GLY A 70 6.16 -5.19 3.13
CA GLY A 70 6.52 -6.16 2.10
C GLY A 70 6.83 -7.53 2.69
N GLU A 71 7.63 -7.60 3.74
CA GLU A 71 7.94 -8.88 4.42
C GLU A 71 6.68 -9.50 5.07
N MET A 72 5.79 -8.68 5.63
CA MET A 72 4.51 -9.17 6.15
C MET A 72 3.66 -9.79 5.05
N MET A 73 3.58 -9.17 3.86
CA MET A 73 2.79 -9.66 2.71
C MET A 73 3.17 -11.09 2.31
N ARG A 74 4.43 -11.48 2.47
CA ARG A 74 4.93 -12.83 2.13
C ARG A 74 4.32 -13.95 2.97
N ASN A 75 3.72 -13.61 4.09
CA ASN A 75 3.05 -14.58 4.97
C ASN A 75 1.58 -14.82 4.58
N TYR A 76 1.08 -14.13 3.55
CA TYR A 76 -0.31 -14.24 3.12
C TYR A 76 -0.41 -14.94 1.77
N LYS A 77 -1.45 -15.76 1.63
CA LYS A 77 -1.71 -16.48 0.38
C LYS A 77 -2.05 -15.52 -0.77
N ASN A 78 -2.82 -14.49 -0.46
CA ASN A 78 -3.27 -13.48 -1.40
C ASN A 78 -2.93 -12.09 -0.86
N ALA A 79 -1.88 -11.50 -1.39
CA ALA A 79 -1.44 -10.15 -1.06
C ALA A 79 -1.83 -9.21 -2.20
N ILE A 80 -2.78 -8.32 -1.95
CA ILE A 80 -3.36 -7.40 -2.91
C ILE A 80 -2.79 -6.00 -2.63
N ALA A 81 -2.06 -5.45 -3.60
CA ALA A 81 -1.46 -4.13 -3.51
C ALA A 81 -2.10 -3.19 -4.54
N ILE A 82 -2.68 -2.09 -4.08
CA ILE A 82 -3.43 -1.14 -4.91
C ILE A 82 -2.59 0.12 -5.10
N ALA A 83 -2.10 0.31 -6.32
CA ALA A 83 -1.24 1.40 -6.76
C ALA A 83 -1.95 2.32 -7.75
N GLY A 84 -1.40 3.50 -7.93
CA GLY A 84 -1.87 4.52 -8.87
C GLY A 84 -1.61 5.90 -8.31
N THR A 85 -1.50 6.89 -9.15
CA THR A 85 -1.32 8.28 -8.71
C THR A 85 -2.49 8.69 -7.83
N HIS A 86 -3.72 8.38 -8.23
CA HIS A 86 -4.96 8.76 -7.54
C HIS A 86 -5.86 7.56 -7.26
N GLY A 87 -6.74 7.68 -6.25
CA GLY A 87 -7.79 6.71 -5.96
C GLY A 87 -7.37 5.49 -5.15
N LYS A 88 -6.11 5.37 -4.71
CA LYS A 88 -5.59 4.25 -3.90
C LYS A 88 -6.45 3.99 -2.67
N THR A 89 -6.62 4.98 -1.81
CA THR A 89 -7.39 4.87 -0.55
C THR A 89 -8.84 4.49 -0.80
N THR A 90 -9.48 5.13 -1.78
CA THR A 90 -10.89 4.83 -2.13
C THR A 90 -11.05 3.40 -2.62
N THR A 91 -10.19 2.96 -3.54
CA THR A 91 -10.26 1.60 -4.09
C THR A 91 -9.94 0.55 -3.04
N THR A 92 -8.92 0.79 -2.19
CA THR A 92 -8.57 -0.09 -1.07
C THR A 92 -9.74 -0.21 -0.09
N SER A 93 -10.44 0.90 0.20
CA SER A 93 -11.63 0.90 1.04
C SER A 93 -12.78 0.10 0.43
N MET A 94 -13.06 0.28 -0.87
CA MET A 94 -14.09 -0.50 -1.57
C MET A 94 -13.77 -1.99 -1.59
N VAL A 95 -12.52 -2.37 -1.88
CA VAL A 95 -12.08 -3.77 -1.83
C VAL A 95 -12.23 -4.32 -0.41
N THR A 96 -11.85 -3.56 0.61
CA THR A 96 -12.03 -3.94 2.01
C THR A 96 -13.49 -4.24 2.34
N GLU A 97 -14.41 -3.35 1.96
CA GLU A 97 -15.84 -3.55 2.20
C GLU A 97 -16.36 -4.82 1.52
N ILE A 98 -15.96 -5.08 0.26
CA ILE A 98 -16.33 -6.30 -0.46
C ILE A 98 -15.84 -7.55 0.30
N PHE A 99 -14.60 -7.56 0.76
CA PHE A 99 -14.05 -8.70 1.51
C PHE A 99 -14.75 -8.92 2.84
N LEU A 100 -15.07 -7.85 3.58
CA LEU A 100 -15.80 -7.93 4.85
C LEU A 100 -17.24 -8.43 4.63
N GLN A 101 -17.94 -7.92 3.61
CA GLN A 101 -19.29 -8.38 3.27
C GLN A 101 -19.32 -9.85 2.80
N ALA A 102 -18.26 -10.28 2.11
CA ALA A 102 -18.06 -11.69 1.73
C ALA A 102 -17.68 -12.59 2.93
N LYS A 103 -17.62 -12.03 4.15
CA LYS A 103 -17.22 -12.73 5.38
C LYS A 103 -15.79 -13.30 5.33
N ASN A 104 -14.95 -12.74 4.49
CA ASN A 104 -13.52 -12.97 4.55
C ASN A 104 -12.93 -12.21 5.75
N ASP A 105 -11.80 -12.66 6.21
CA ASP A 105 -11.09 -12.08 7.36
C ASP A 105 -9.76 -11.45 6.91
N PRO A 106 -9.78 -10.34 6.12
CA PRO A 106 -8.56 -9.76 5.58
C PRO A 106 -7.76 -8.99 6.62
N THR A 107 -6.44 -9.03 6.51
CA THR A 107 -5.56 -8.02 7.07
C THR A 107 -5.51 -6.83 6.13
N ILE A 108 -5.65 -5.63 6.66
CA ILE A 108 -5.83 -4.40 5.88
C ILE A 108 -4.87 -3.33 6.38
N SER A 109 -4.24 -2.63 5.42
CA SER A 109 -3.48 -1.40 5.67
C SER A 109 -3.91 -0.34 4.64
N VAL A 110 -4.61 0.68 5.08
CA VAL A 110 -5.15 1.76 4.26
C VAL A 110 -4.59 3.11 4.72
N GLY A 111 -4.43 4.07 3.81
CA GLY A 111 -3.82 5.37 4.10
C GLY A 111 -4.69 6.31 4.93
N GLY A 112 -6.02 6.10 4.95
CA GLY A 112 -6.99 6.90 5.69
C GLY A 112 -7.73 6.09 6.75
N ILE A 113 -8.50 6.77 7.59
CA ILE A 113 -9.38 6.11 8.55
C ILE A 113 -10.58 5.53 7.81
N LEU A 114 -10.78 4.21 7.92
CA LEU A 114 -11.92 3.50 7.36
C LEU A 114 -12.87 3.09 8.50
N PRO A 115 -14.07 3.66 8.57
CA PRO A 115 -15.02 3.39 9.66
C PRO A 115 -15.35 1.90 9.83
N ALA A 116 -15.45 1.15 8.72
CA ALA A 116 -15.75 -0.28 8.74
C ALA A 116 -14.76 -1.14 9.54
N ILE A 117 -13.53 -0.67 9.72
CA ILE A 117 -12.50 -1.37 10.51
C ILE A 117 -12.09 -0.59 11.76
N GLY A 118 -12.71 0.56 12.01
CA GLY A 118 -12.45 1.42 13.17
C GLY A 118 -11.04 2.03 13.17
N GLY A 119 -10.42 2.23 12.00
CA GLY A 119 -9.07 2.76 11.89
C GLY A 119 -8.50 2.63 10.49
N ASN A 120 -7.19 2.61 10.40
CA ASN A 120 -6.46 2.45 9.14
C ASN A 120 -5.71 1.10 9.02
N ILE A 121 -5.76 0.28 10.08
CA ILE A 121 -5.15 -1.04 10.13
C ILE A 121 -6.12 -2.02 10.79
N ARG A 122 -6.28 -3.18 10.16
CA ARG A 122 -6.98 -4.33 10.71
C ARG A 122 -6.10 -5.57 10.56
N VAL A 123 -5.96 -6.34 11.61
CA VAL A 123 -5.31 -7.65 11.54
C VAL A 123 -6.39 -8.72 11.43
N GLY A 124 -6.32 -9.51 10.40
CA GLY A 124 -7.22 -10.63 10.12
C GLY A 124 -6.47 -11.96 10.00
N GLY A 125 -7.10 -12.91 9.32
CA GLY A 125 -6.52 -14.23 9.04
C GLY A 125 -5.42 -14.19 8.00
N PRO A 126 -4.72 -15.32 7.77
CA PRO A 126 -3.54 -15.39 6.91
C PRO A 126 -3.85 -15.49 5.41
N GLU A 127 -5.12 -15.46 5.02
CA GLU A 127 -5.48 -15.69 3.63
C GLU A 127 -5.34 -14.44 2.76
N PHE A 128 -5.75 -13.27 3.27
CA PHE A 128 -5.80 -12.03 2.51
C PHE A 128 -5.08 -10.89 3.22
N PHE A 129 -4.22 -10.22 2.47
CA PHE A 129 -3.62 -8.94 2.84
C PHE A 129 -3.99 -7.90 1.78
N VAL A 130 -4.63 -6.81 2.17
CA VAL A 130 -5.03 -5.72 1.27
C VAL A 130 -4.35 -4.44 1.72
N THR A 131 -3.61 -3.81 0.82
CA THR A 131 -2.87 -2.58 1.16
C THR A 131 -2.81 -1.60 0.01
N GLU A 132 -2.70 -0.33 0.36
CA GLU A 132 -2.25 0.68 -0.58
C GLU A 132 -0.76 0.52 -0.88
N ALA A 133 -0.41 0.76 -2.12
CA ALA A 133 0.96 0.69 -2.63
C ALA A 133 1.35 2.08 -3.18
N CYS A 134 2.03 2.87 -2.35
CA CYS A 134 2.44 4.22 -2.70
C CYS A 134 3.69 4.18 -3.58
N GLU A 135 3.64 4.85 -4.72
CA GLU A 135 4.75 5.02 -5.64
C GLU A 135 5.83 5.98 -5.14
N TYR A 136 5.45 6.93 -4.27
CA TYR A 136 6.39 7.91 -3.74
C TYR A 136 7.59 7.26 -3.07
N THR A 137 8.77 7.76 -3.37
CA THR A 137 10.07 7.20 -2.97
C THR A 137 10.27 5.73 -3.35
N ASN A 138 9.55 5.24 -4.36
CA ASN A 138 9.58 3.85 -4.78
C ASN A 138 9.20 2.86 -3.66
N SER A 139 8.43 3.29 -2.67
CA SER A 139 8.05 2.49 -1.50
C SER A 139 7.38 1.17 -1.89
N PHE A 140 6.52 1.18 -2.91
CA PHE A 140 5.81 -0.02 -3.37
C PHE A 140 6.74 -1.09 -3.99
N LEU A 141 7.97 -0.73 -4.37
CA LEU A 141 8.96 -1.69 -4.85
C LEU A 141 9.51 -2.61 -3.74
N SER A 142 9.25 -2.29 -2.48
CA SER A 142 9.52 -3.19 -1.36
C SER A 142 8.44 -4.26 -1.16
N PHE A 143 7.32 -4.18 -1.88
CA PHE A 143 6.18 -5.08 -1.71
C PHE A 143 6.34 -6.38 -2.52
N TYR A 144 5.67 -7.44 -2.05
CA TYR A 144 5.59 -8.75 -2.70
C TYR A 144 4.14 -9.13 -2.97
N PRO A 145 3.45 -8.41 -3.88
CA PRO A 145 2.05 -8.67 -4.17
C PRO A 145 1.88 -9.97 -4.95
N THR A 146 0.83 -10.72 -4.63
CA THR A 146 0.31 -11.78 -5.53
C THR A 146 -0.68 -11.21 -6.52
N MET A 147 -1.26 -10.05 -6.19
CA MET A 147 -2.11 -9.27 -7.09
C MET A 147 -1.75 -7.79 -6.98
N ALA A 148 -1.38 -7.18 -8.09
CA ALA A 148 -1.19 -5.74 -8.22
C ALA A 148 -2.36 -5.10 -8.95
N VAL A 149 -2.88 -4.00 -8.40
CA VAL A 149 -3.90 -3.17 -9.07
C VAL A 149 -3.24 -1.85 -9.43
N ILE A 150 -3.35 -1.42 -10.69
CA ILE A 150 -2.80 -0.15 -11.18
C ILE A 150 -3.94 0.70 -11.74
N LEU A 151 -4.30 1.76 -11.02
CA LEU A 151 -5.49 2.56 -11.30
C LEU A 151 -5.27 3.61 -12.38
N ASN A 152 -4.19 4.35 -12.26
CA ASN A 152 -3.78 5.43 -13.17
C ASN A 152 -2.30 5.73 -12.96
N ILE A 153 -1.68 6.38 -13.95
CA ILE A 153 -0.27 6.81 -13.91
C ILE A 153 -0.23 8.22 -14.49
N GLU A 154 -0.01 9.20 -13.64
CA GLU A 154 0.01 10.63 -13.98
C GLU A 154 1.23 11.29 -13.33
N GLU A 155 1.54 12.52 -13.73
CA GLU A 155 2.62 13.29 -13.11
C GLU A 155 2.24 13.67 -11.67
N ASP A 156 3.02 13.18 -10.71
CA ASP A 156 2.95 13.52 -9.30
C ASP A 156 4.34 13.31 -8.67
N HIS A 157 4.54 13.86 -7.48
CA HIS A 157 5.79 13.68 -6.72
C HIS A 157 7.06 14.03 -7.53
N LEU A 158 7.03 15.13 -8.29
CA LEU A 158 8.16 15.61 -9.10
C LEU A 158 9.33 16.15 -8.25
N ASP A 159 9.19 16.17 -6.95
CA ASP A 159 10.29 16.33 -5.99
C ASP A 159 11.16 15.07 -5.87
N PHE A 160 10.62 13.91 -6.23
CA PHE A 160 11.31 12.62 -6.23
C PHE A 160 11.53 12.08 -7.65
N PHE A 161 10.47 12.02 -8.48
CA PHE A 161 10.55 11.56 -9.85
C PHE A 161 10.98 12.68 -10.78
N LYS A 162 11.79 12.31 -11.76
CA LYS A 162 12.29 13.25 -12.74
C LYS A 162 11.20 13.74 -13.71
N ASP A 163 10.36 12.83 -14.16
CA ASP A 163 9.32 13.04 -15.17
C ASP A 163 8.34 11.86 -15.20
N LEU A 164 7.30 11.94 -16.03
CA LEU A 164 6.33 10.87 -16.22
C LEU A 164 6.97 9.55 -16.68
N ALA A 165 8.04 9.60 -17.47
CA ALA A 165 8.72 8.40 -17.94
C ALA A 165 9.39 7.65 -16.78
N ASP A 166 9.95 8.37 -15.81
CA ASP A 166 10.53 7.80 -14.59
C ASP A 166 9.44 7.17 -13.70
N ILE A 167 8.29 7.85 -13.55
CA ILE A 167 7.12 7.30 -12.85
C ILE A 167 6.67 5.99 -13.54
N ARG A 168 6.48 5.99 -14.85
CA ARG A 168 6.09 4.82 -15.63
C ARG A 168 7.07 3.66 -15.46
N HIS A 169 8.37 3.96 -15.47
CA HIS A 169 9.40 2.95 -15.21
C HIS A 169 9.22 2.30 -13.82
N SER A 170 8.93 3.08 -12.79
CA SER A 170 8.67 2.56 -11.45
C SER A 170 7.44 1.66 -11.40
N PHE A 171 6.34 2.03 -12.08
CA PHE A 171 5.17 1.15 -12.19
C PHE A 171 5.45 -0.13 -12.97
N LYS A 172 6.31 -0.09 -14.00
CA LYS A 172 6.79 -1.30 -14.69
C LYS A 172 7.52 -2.24 -13.72
N LEU A 173 8.47 -1.71 -12.94
CA LEU A 173 9.18 -2.48 -11.92
C LEU A 173 8.23 -3.05 -10.85
N PHE A 174 7.18 -2.32 -10.49
CA PHE A 174 6.16 -2.82 -9.57
C PHE A 174 5.35 -3.98 -10.19
N ALA A 175 4.94 -3.87 -11.45
CA ALA A 175 4.24 -4.95 -12.15
C ALA A 175 5.09 -6.23 -12.23
N GLU A 176 6.40 -6.11 -12.41
CA GLU A 176 7.35 -7.24 -12.44
C GLU A 176 7.47 -8.00 -11.10
N ARG A 177 7.04 -7.37 -9.98
CA ARG A 177 7.01 -8.02 -8.66
C ARG A 177 5.96 -9.12 -8.55
N VAL A 178 4.93 -9.08 -9.38
CA VAL A 178 3.85 -10.08 -9.35
C VAL A 178 4.38 -11.41 -9.90
N PRO A 179 4.25 -12.51 -9.14
CA PRO A 179 4.72 -13.82 -9.57
C PRO A 179 3.86 -14.39 -10.71
N ALA A 180 4.36 -15.42 -11.39
CA ALA A 180 3.70 -16.05 -12.55
C ALA A 180 2.30 -16.60 -12.24
N GLN A 181 2.06 -17.04 -11.00
CA GLN A 181 0.73 -17.50 -10.53
C GLN A 181 -0.17 -16.37 -10.05
N GLY A 182 0.32 -15.14 -10.04
CA GLY A 182 -0.41 -13.96 -9.60
C GLY A 182 -1.17 -13.26 -10.74
N ALA A 183 -1.70 -12.08 -10.46
CA ALA A 183 -2.43 -11.28 -11.43
C ALA A 183 -2.09 -9.78 -11.32
N ILE A 184 -2.15 -9.11 -12.46
CA ILE A 184 -2.09 -7.65 -12.57
C ILE A 184 -3.42 -7.18 -13.11
N VAL A 185 -4.11 -6.33 -12.35
CA VAL A 185 -5.34 -5.65 -12.74
C VAL A 185 -4.98 -4.21 -13.08
N ILE A 186 -5.02 -3.84 -14.35
CA ILE A 186 -4.54 -2.53 -14.81
C ILE A 186 -5.62 -1.79 -15.59
N ASN A 187 -5.69 -0.49 -15.39
CA ASN A 187 -6.52 0.36 -16.23
C ASN A 187 -5.94 0.39 -17.66
N GLY A 188 -6.65 -0.24 -18.59
CA GLY A 188 -6.26 -0.34 -19.99
C GLY A 188 -6.49 0.93 -20.79
N ASP A 189 -7.07 1.97 -20.18
CA ASP A 189 -7.17 3.31 -20.78
C ASP A 189 -5.93 4.18 -20.48
N ILE A 190 -4.97 3.69 -19.67
CA ILE A 190 -3.66 4.32 -19.52
C ILE A 190 -2.95 4.27 -20.87
N GLU A 191 -2.53 5.43 -21.37
CA GLU A 191 -1.79 5.50 -22.62
C GLU A 191 -0.57 4.57 -22.60
N ASN A 192 -0.43 3.71 -23.62
CA ASN A 192 0.67 2.74 -23.74
C ASN A 192 0.84 1.86 -22.48
N TYR A 193 -0.25 1.42 -21.83
CA TYR A 193 -0.17 0.56 -20.64
C TYR A 193 0.59 -0.74 -20.89
N GLN A 194 0.66 -1.18 -22.15
CA GLN A 194 1.39 -2.38 -22.57
C GLN A 194 2.87 -2.33 -22.17
N GLU A 195 3.48 -1.15 -22.17
CA GLU A 195 4.86 -0.96 -21.72
C GLU A 195 5.05 -1.29 -20.23
N ILE A 196 4.02 -1.00 -19.42
CA ILE A 196 4.03 -1.27 -17.96
C ILE A 196 4.02 -2.76 -17.68
N ILE A 197 3.29 -3.52 -18.49
CA ILE A 197 3.10 -4.96 -18.31
C ILE A 197 3.96 -5.82 -19.23
N GLU A 198 4.86 -5.23 -20.02
CA GLU A 198 5.70 -5.93 -21.00
C GLU A 198 6.46 -7.13 -20.39
N ALA A 199 6.99 -6.95 -19.17
CA ALA A 199 7.73 -7.99 -18.44
C ALA A 199 6.89 -8.69 -17.36
N ALA A 200 5.56 -8.50 -17.38
CA ALA A 200 4.65 -9.14 -16.45
C ALA A 200 4.68 -10.66 -16.59
N LYS A 201 4.79 -11.36 -15.48
CA LYS A 201 4.81 -12.83 -15.42
C LYS A 201 3.44 -13.42 -15.13
N GLY A 202 2.61 -12.67 -14.40
CA GLY A 202 1.27 -13.06 -13.98
C GLY A 202 0.21 -12.80 -15.04
N LYS A 203 -1.02 -13.25 -14.79
CA LYS A 203 -2.16 -12.96 -15.64
C LYS A 203 -2.44 -11.45 -15.64
N VAL A 204 -2.60 -10.85 -16.82
CA VAL A 204 -3.04 -9.46 -16.95
C VAL A 204 -4.56 -9.43 -17.13
N ILE A 205 -5.21 -8.54 -16.42
CA ILE A 205 -6.66 -8.26 -16.49
C ILE A 205 -6.79 -6.75 -16.66
N THR A 206 -7.47 -6.32 -17.71
CA THR A 206 -7.66 -4.89 -17.99
C THR A 206 -9.05 -4.42 -17.59
N PHE A 207 -9.14 -3.19 -17.09
CA PHE A 207 -10.41 -2.51 -16.84
C PHE A 207 -10.35 -1.07 -17.36
N GLY A 208 -11.52 -0.46 -17.58
CA GLY A 208 -11.58 0.94 -18.02
C GLY A 208 -12.92 1.29 -18.68
N HIS A 209 -12.91 2.39 -19.43
CA HIS A 209 -14.08 2.81 -20.22
C HIS A 209 -14.08 2.22 -21.64
N SER A 210 -12.88 1.97 -22.17
CA SER A 210 -12.73 1.43 -23.53
C SER A 210 -13.24 0.00 -23.61
N ARG A 211 -14.07 -0.29 -24.61
CA ARG A 211 -14.69 -1.61 -24.84
C ARG A 211 -13.70 -2.75 -25.14
N GLY A 212 -12.45 -2.42 -25.38
CA GLY A 212 -11.38 -3.41 -25.58
C GLY A 212 -10.79 -3.98 -24.27
N ASN A 213 -11.24 -3.49 -23.11
CA ASN A 213 -10.81 -4.01 -21.82
C ASN A 213 -11.58 -5.29 -21.44
N ASP A 214 -11.00 -6.15 -20.62
CA ASP A 214 -11.68 -7.34 -20.07
C ASP A 214 -12.92 -6.96 -19.24
N TYR A 215 -12.86 -5.81 -18.58
CA TYR A 215 -13.97 -5.20 -17.85
C TYR A 215 -14.11 -3.74 -18.26
N SER A 216 -15.27 -3.36 -18.79
CA SER A 216 -15.51 -1.96 -19.14
C SER A 216 -16.82 -1.43 -18.60
N ALA A 217 -16.80 -0.17 -18.17
CA ALA A 217 -17.99 0.56 -17.77
C ALA A 217 -18.48 1.42 -18.94
N GLY A 218 -19.77 1.36 -19.23
CA GLY A 218 -20.43 2.22 -20.22
C GLY A 218 -21.75 2.74 -19.72
N ASP A 219 -22.35 3.66 -20.47
CA ASP A 219 -23.64 4.27 -20.17
C ASP A 219 -23.70 4.87 -18.74
N ILE A 220 -22.58 5.48 -18.33
CA ILE A 220 -22.41 6.02 -16.99
C ILE A 220 -23.32 7.23 -16.81
N GLN A 221 -24.16 7.18 -15.78
CA GLN A 221 -25.05 8.26 -15.36
C GLN A 221 -24.80 8.59 -13.89
N TYR A 222 -25.10 9.80 -13.50
CA TYR A 222 -25.00 10.26 -12.11
C TYR A 222 -26.35 10.80 -11.65
N ASP A 223 -26.73 10.47 -10.42
CA ASP A 223 -27.87 11.09 -9.77
C ASP A 223 -27.52 12.48 -9.20
N ASP A 224 -28.49 13.15 -8.59
CA ASP A 224 -28.32 14.50 -7.99
C ASP A 224 -27.30 14.51 -6.82
N TYR A 225 -26.93 13.36 -6.30
CA TYR A 225 -25.92 13.18 -5.25
C TYR A 225 -24.58 12.69 -5.78
N ALA A 226 -24.42 12.67 -7.11
CA ALA A 226 -23.24 12.17 -7.80
C ALA A 226 -22.98 10.65 -7.59
N HIS A 227 -24.01 9.86 -7.26
CA HIS A 227 -23.87 8.40 -7.25
C HIS A 227 -23.87 7.88 -8.69
N PRO A 228 -22.84 7.11 -9.09
CA PRO A 228 -22.78 6.54 -10.43
C PRO A 228 -23.70 5.33 -10.60
N SER A 229 -24.34 5.24 -11.74
CA SER A 229 -24.90 4.01 -12.29
C SER A 229 -24.26 3.75 -13.65
N PHE A 230 -23.99 2.51 -13.99
CA PHE A 230 -23.34 2.15 -15.25
C PHE A 230 -23.66 0.71 -15.66
N ASP A 231 -23.50 0.42 -16.94
CA ASP A 231 -23.51 -0.93 -17.46
C ASP A 231 -22.07 -1.52 -17.39
N LEU A 232 -21.94 -2.70 -16.77
CA LEU A 232 -20.67 -3.43 -16.74
C LEU A 232 -20.65 -4.43 -17.90
N TYR A 233 -19.63 -4.29 -18.75
CA TYR A 233 -19.35 -5.22 -19.84
C TYR A 233 -18.17 -6.09 -19.48
N ILE A 234 -18.32 -7.40 -19.67
CA ILE A 234 -17.30 -8.41 -19.43
C ILE A 234 -16.97 -9.02 -20.78
N GLY A 235 -15.73 -8.81 -21.26
CA GLY A 235 -15.20 -9.25 -22.55
C GLY A 235 -14.72 -10.68 -22.58
#